data_45e6561fbcb75aef980c7d4690ec937a
#
_entry.id   45e6561fbcb75aef980c7d4690ec937a
#
_cell.length_a   1.000
_cell.length_b   1.000
_cell.length_c   1.000
_cell.angle_alpha   90.00
_cell.angle_beta   90.00
_cell.angle_gamma   90.00
#
_symmetry.space_group_name_H-M   'P 1'
#
loop_
_entity.id
_entity.type
_entity.pdbx_description
1 polymer ?
#
loop_
_entity_poly.entity_id
_entity_poly.type
_entity_poly.pdbx_seq_one_letter_code
_entity_poly.pdbx_strand_id
1 'polypeptide(L)'
;MLKNIIKISSGLVLLIFFVLLLSFGFRSHLWEEMVPKAKHRSERGLYITFYMAQTKGKFEAIRQQAKKCGLNTLVIDAKELLSRPLVELAQQKKLSSDTKVTPEAWFSQLNNKLHQEGFIVSARLVTFKDDHLALARPDLGVQLKGGGLYHDRKGGKWVDPYADEVRLYNELIAERAALSGFDEVQFDYIRFPAEGLARDAYYPFEKKGVSKVEAINSFLEAVQKRLHKYNISVAVDIFGITAWQSKYDIENLGQDLKKMAKFIDVVSPMFYPSHFHYGYDGFDNPGAYPYYFVNTGVEKTKEILSDEAVSIVPWIQGFNMRSPNFGPGYILDQVKAAKDAGVQNYLVWNAGNVYDTTFQALKK
;
A
#
# COMPACT_ATOMS: atom_id res chain seq x y z
N MET A 1 -57.49 37.00 -3.25
CA MET A 1 -57.20 35.59 -2.86
C MET A 1 -55.97 34.99 -3.50
N LEU A 2 -55.55 35.37 -4.71
CA LEU A 2 -54.37 34.75 -5.39
C LEU A 2 -53.01 35.12 -4.76
N LYS A 3 -52.85 36.27 -4.12
CA LYS A 3 -51.55 36.69 -3.55
C LYS A 3 -51.09 35.91 -2.29
N ASN A 4 -51.99 35.23 -1.58
CA ASN A 4 -51.66 34.46 -0.38
C ASN A 4 -51.25 32.99 -0.72
N ILE A 5 -51.65 32.47 -1.86
CA ILE A 5 -51.28 31.10 -2.27
C ILE A 5 -49.80 31.01 -2.69
N ILE A 6 -49.27 32.08 -3.33
CA ILE A 6 -47.87 32.11 -3.78
C ILE A 6 -46.87 32.21 -2.58
N LYS A 7 -47.25 32.83 -1.48
CA LYS A 7 -46.38 32.94 -0.30
C LYS A 7 -46.28 31.63 0.51
N ILE A 8 -47.30 30.77 0.45
CA ILE A 8 -47.31 29.48 1.14
C ILE A 8 -46.42 28.47 0.34
N SER A 9 -46.41 28.58 -1.00
CA SER A 9 -45.60 27.67 -1.83
C SER A 9 -44.08 27.88 -1.72
N SER A 10 -43.64 29.15 -1.56
CA SER A 10 -42.20 29.45 -1.43
C SER A 10 -41.62 29.03 -0.08
N GLY A 11 -42.39 29.16 1.01
CA GLY A 11 -41.99 28.65 2.33
C GLY A 11 -41.87 27.12 2.38
N LEU A 12 -42.82 26.43 1.73
CA LEU A 12 -42.84 24.97 1.67
C LEU A 12 -41.66 24.42 0.81
N VAL A 13 -41.33 25.07 -0.30
CA VAL A 13 -40.19 24.69 -1.14
C VAL A 13 -38.86 24.91 -0.41
N LEU A 14 -38.70 26.00 0.34
CA LEU A 14 -37.51 26.25 1.16
C LEU A 14 -37.37 25.23 2.31
N LEU A 15 -38.49 24.86 2.95
CA LEU A 15 -38.50 23.85 4.02
C LEU A 15 -38.14 22.46 3.49
N ILE A 16 -38.66 22.07 2.33
CA ILE A 16 -38.30 20.80 1.66
C ILE A 16 -36.85 20.78 1.25
N PHE A 17 -36.30 21.89 0.75
CA PHE A 17 -34.87 21.98 0.38
C PHE A 17 -33.98 21.91 1.62
N PHE A 18 -34.39 22.53 2.75
CA PHE A 18 -33.65 22.46 4.03
C PHE A 18 -33.68 21.07 4.64
N VAL A 19 -34.81 20.37 4.57
CA VAL A 19 -34.97 18.99 5.04
C VAL A 19 -34.16 18.01 4.14
N LEU A 20 -34.13 18.24 2.83
CA LEU A 20 -33.29 17.45 1.90
C LEU A 20 -31.78 17.70 2.14
N LEU A 21 -31.35 18.92 2.39
CA LEU A 21 -29.98 19.24 2.75
C LEU A 21 -29.55 18.62 4.09
N LEU A 22 -30.41 18.67 5.10
CA LEU A 22 -30.16 18.01 6.39
C LEU A 22 -30.15 16.50 6.24
N SER A 23 -31.05 15.92 5.44
CA SER A 23 -31.07 14.47 5.20
C SER A 23 -29.87 13.98 4.37
N PHE A 24 -29.34 14.81 3.46
CA PHE A 24 -28.14 14.51 2.70
C PHE A 24 -26.88 14.61 3.57
N GLY A 25 -26.77 15.66 4.41
CA GLY A 25 -25.69 15.81 5.38
C GLY A 25 -25.70 14.71 6.45
N PHE A 26 -26.89 14.34 6.95
CA PHE A 26 -27.05 13.25 7.93
C PHE A 26 -26.78 11.86 7.29
N ARG A 27 -27.15 11.64 6.02
CA ARG A 27 -26.80 10.42 5.29
C ARG A 27 -25.30 10.31 5.03
N SER A 28 -24.60 11.39 4.66
CA SER A 28 -23.15 11.34 4.47
C SER A 28 -22.42 11.01 5.78
N HIS A 29 -22.84 11.58 6.91
CA HIS A 29 -22.26 11.25 8.23
C HIS A 29 -22.57 9.81 8.67
N LEU A 30 -23.78 9.30 8.41
CA LEU A 30 -24.14 7.91 8.73
C LEU A 30 -23.43 6.89 7.84
N TRP A 31 -23.05 7.25 6.62
CA TRP A 31 -22.26 6.39 5.74
C TRP A 31 -20.80 6.33 6.18
N GLU A 32 -20.21 7.39 6.73
CA GLU A 32 -18.87 7.38 7.32
C GLU A 32 -18.79 6.48 8.56
N GLU A 33 -19.88 6.38 9.36
CA GLU A 33 -19.94 5.47 10.53
C GLU A 33 -20.25 4.01 10.18
N MET A 34 -20.76 3.71 8.99
CA MET A 34 -21.24 2.36 8.59
C MET A 34 -20.27 1.54 7.79
N VAL A 35 -19.09 2.04 7.44
CA VAL A 35 -18.05 1.20 6.83
C VAL A 35 -17.28 0.53 7.96
N PRO A 36 -17.45 -0.78 8.20
CA PRO A 36 -16.68 -1.46 9.24
C PRO A 36 -15.19 -1.30 8.93
N LYS A 37 -14.45 -0.54 9.75
CA LYS A 37 -12.99 -0.58 9.68
C LYS A 37 -12.55 -2.03 9.86
N ALA A 38 -11.67 -2.50 8.99
CA ALA A 38 -11.16 -3.86 9.07
C ALA A 38 -10.60 -4.11 10.48
N LYS A 39 -10.99 -5.24 11.07
CA LYS A 39 -10.60 -5.58 12.45
C LYS A 39 -9.09 -5.52 12.58
N HIS A 40 -8.60 -4.75 13.55
CA HIS A 40 -7.21 -4.76 14.00
C HIS A 40 -6.76 -6.21 14.24
N ARG A 41 -5.90 -6.72 13.39
CA ARG A 41 -5.28 -8.04 13.54
C ARG A 41 -3.84 -7.85 14.03
N SER A 42 -3.37 -8.73 14.90
CA SER A 42 -1.95 -8.77 15.23
C SER A 42 -1.21 -9.43 14.09
N GLU A 43 -0.39 -8.67 13.37
CA GLU A 43 0.29 -9.14 12.17
C GLU A 43 1.80 -9.22 12.39
N ARG A 44 2.33 -10.42 12.27
CA ARG A 44 3.75 -10.71 12.26
C ARG A 44 4.03 -11.62 11.09
N GLY A 45 4.75 -11.13 10.09
CA GLY A 45 4.76 -11.82 8.82
C GLY A 45 6.05 -11.75 8.03
N LEU A 46 5.99 -12.42 6.89
CA LEU A 46 7.07 -12.53 5.91
C LEU A 46 6.60 -12.11 4.53
N TYR A 47 7.51 -11.49 3.78
CA TYR A 47 7.34 -11.28 2.35
C TYR A 47 7.60 -12.58 1.57
N ILE A 48 6.75 -12.85 0.57
CA ILE A 48 6.87 -14.02 -0.31
C ILE A 48 6.77 -13.57 -1.77
N THR A 49 7.79 -13.85 -2.57
CA THR A 49 7.72 -13.62 -4.01
C THR A 49 6.68 -14.54 -4.65
N PHE A 50 6.08 -14.12 -5.76
CA PHE A 50 5.19 -14.98 -6.56
C PHE A 50 5.87 -16.29 -6.97
N TYR A 51 7.15 -16.24 -7.35
CA TYR A 51 7.93 -17.43 -7.67
C TYR A 51 8.08 -18.39 -6.48
N MET A 52 8.40 -17.87 -5.28
CA MET A 52 8.52 -18.70 -4.08
C MET A 52 7.19 -19.37 -3.72
N ALA A 53 6.07 -18.64 -3.84
CA ALA A 53 4.73 -19.17 -3.56
C ALA A 53 4.37 -20.39 -4.45
N GLN A 54 4.95 -20.49 -5.64
CA GLN A 54 4.78 -21.62 -6.56
C GLN A 54 5.75 -22.79 -6.28
N THR A 55 6.83 -22.57 -5.51
CA THR A 55 7.86 -23.58 -5.25
C THR A 55 7.46 -24.46 -4.05
N LYS A 56 6.61 -25.46 -4.30
CA LYS A 56 5.88 -26.26 -3.29
C LYS A 56 6.71 -26.60 -2.03
N GLY A 57 7.80 -27.34 -2.15
CA GLY A 57 8.57 -27.82 -0.98
C GLY A 57 9.25 -26.69 -0.20
N LYS A 58 9.85 -25.70 -0.89
CA LYS A 58 10.51 -24.56 -0.24
C LYS A 58 9.50 -23.66 0.46
N PHE A 59 8.39 -23.35 -0.20
CA PHE A 59 7.35 -22.52 0.39
C PHE A 59 6.70 -23.21 1.60
N GLU A 60 6.50 -24.52 1.53
CA GLU A 60 5.99 -25.30 2.68
C GLU A 60 6.95 -25.24 3.88
N ALA A 61 8.26 -25.39 3.64
CA ALA A 61 9.26 -25.29 4.71
C ALA A 61 9.26 -23.89 5.35
N ILE A 62 9.16 -22.82 4.56
CA ILE A 62 9.04 -21.44 5.06
C ILE A 62 7.79 -21.29 5.94
N ARG A 63 6.61 -21.75 5.48
CA ARG A 63 5.36 -21.65 6.25
C ARG A 63 5.43 -22.41 7.58
N GLN A 64 5.98 -23.63 7.57
CA GLN A 64 6.15 -24.44 8.79
C GLN A 64 7.07 -23.75 9.80
N GLN A 65 8.20 -23.18 9.36
CA GLN A 65 9.10 -22.43 10.23
C GLN A 65 8.47 -21.13 10.72
N ALA A 66 7.77 -20.40 9.86
CA ALA A 66 7.04 -19.18 10.23
C ALA A 66 6.06 -19.44 11.39
N LYS A 67 5.26 -20.53 11.31
CA LYS A 67 4.34 -20.93 12.39
C LYS A 67 5.06 -21.25 13.69
N LYS A 68 6.17 -21.99 13.64
CA LYS A 68 7.00 -22.31 14.83
C LYS A 68 7.55 -21.05 15.49
N CYS A 69 7.81 -20.00 14.72
CA CYS A 69 8.27 -18.69 15.19
C CYS A 69 7.12 -17.75 15.61
N GLY A 70 5.87 -18.20 15.56
CA GLY A 70 4.69 -17.38 15.91
C GLY A 70 4.37 -16.29 14.88
N LEU A 71 4.83 -16.46 13.63
CA LEU A 71 4.45 -15.59 12.50
C LEU A 71 3.12 -16.10 11.91
N ASN A 72 2.24 -15.18 11.60
CA ASN A 72 0.86 -15.45 11.19
C ASN A 72 0.44 -14.76 9.89
N THR A 73 1.32 -13.99 9.27
CA THR A 73 0.98 -13.20 8.06
C THR A 73 1.94 -13.53 6.93
N LEU A 74 1.41 -13.69 5.73
CA LEU A 74 2.19 -13.85 4.51
C LEU A 74 1.80 -12.74 3.51
N VAL A 75 2.77 -11.91 3.17
CA VAL A 75 2.60 -10.86 2.16
C VAL A 75 3.14 -11.40 0.84
N ILE A 76 2.25 -11.68 -0.11
CA ILE A 76 2.58 -12.38 -1.36
C ILE A 76 2.54 -11.40 -2.54
N ASP A 77 3.59 -11.38 -3.37
CA ASP A 77 3.54 -10.67 -4.65
C ASP A 77 2.43 -11.26 -5.52
N ALA A 78 1.41 -10.47 -5.81
CA ALA A 78 0.23 -10.95 -6.50
C ALA A 78 -0.04 -10.26 -7.85
N LYS A 79 0.53 -9.07 -8.07
CA LYS A 79 0.18 -8.23 -9.22
C LYS A 79 0.41 -8.93 -10.55
N GLU A 80 1.52 -9.65 -10.73
CA GLU A 80 1.86 -10.28 -12.01
C GLU A 80 0.74 -11.17 -12.56
N LEU A 81 0.19 -12.05 -11.73
CA LEU A 81 -0.87 -12.96 -12.15
C LEU A 81 -2.25 -12.27 -12.19
N LEU A 82 -2.54 -11.43 -11.20
CA LEU A 82 -3.83 -10.74 -11.12
C LEU A 82 -4.03 -9.74 -12.26
N SER A 83 -2.96 -9.13 -12.76
CA SER A 83 -3.04 -8.09 -13.78
C SER A 83 -3.19 -8.62 -15.22
N ARG A 84 -2.81 -9.87 -15.50
CA ARG A 84 -2.75 -10.41 -16.88
C ARG A 84 -3.97 -10.09 -17.74
N PRO A 85 -5.21 -10.43 -17.36
CA PRO A 85 -6.37 -10.13 -18.21
C PRO A 85 -6.66 -8.63 -18.32
N LEU A 86 -6.24 -7.84 -17.35
CA LEU A 86 -6.48 -6.40 -17.33
C LEU A 86 -5.48 -5.63 -18.21
N VAL A 87 -4.25 -6.10 -18.34
CA VAL A 87 -3.27 -5.56 -19.29
C VAL A 87 -3.76 -5.74 -20.72
N GLU A 88 -4.34 -6.91 -21.05
CA GLU A 88 -4.92 -7.18 -22.38
C GLU A 88 -6.10 -6.24 -22.67
N LEU A 89 -6.98 -6.02 -21.70
CA LEU A 89 -8.09 -5.07 -21.84
C LEU A 89 -7.59 -3.63 -21.98
N ALA A 90 -6.56 -3.23 -21.22
CA ALA A 90 -5.95 -1.93 -21.32
C ALA A 90 -5.31 -1.71 -22.70
N GLN A 91 -4.59 -2.71 -23.23
CA GLN A 91 -3.98 -2.69 -24.56
C GLN A 91 -5.04 -2.49 -25.66
N GLN A 92 -6.22 -3.10 -25.49
CA GLN A 92 -7.35 -2.95 -26.39
C GLN A 92 -8.16 -1.66 -26.14
N LYS A 93 -7.77 -0.82 -25.16
CA LYS A 93 -8.51 0.37 -24.71
C LYS A 93 -9.97 0.06 -24.30
N LYS A 94 -10.17 -1.09 -23.66
CA LYS A 94 -11.50 -1.59 -23.23
C LYS A 94 -11.70 -1.56 -21.71
N LEU A 95 -10.77 -1.02 -20.94
CA LEU A 95 -10.98 -0.81 -19.51
C LEU A 95 -12.04 0.26 -19.28
N SER A 96 -13.01 -0.04 -18.43
CA SER A 96 -14.07 0.88 -18.02
C SER A 96 -14.48 0.64 -16.57
N SER A 97 -15.21 1.56 -15.97
CA SER A 97 -15.82 1.39 -14.63
C SER A 97 -16.72 0.16 -14.52
N ASP A 98 -17.31 -0.27 -15.63
CA ASP A 98 -18.21 -1.43 -15.71
C ASP A 98 -17.47 -2.75 -15.97
N THR A 99 -16.14 -2.73 -16.11
CA THR A 99 -15.32 -3.92 -16.27
C THR A 99 -15.50 -4.83 -15.07
N LYS A 100 -16.07 -6.03 -15.31
CA LYS A 100 -16.22 -7.05 -14.27
C LYS A 100 -14.96 -7.88 -14.19
N VAL A 101 -14.48 -8.08 -12.97
CA VAL A 101 -13.34 -8.95 -12.67
C VAL A 101 -13.82 -10.25 -12.00
N THR A 102 -13.05 -11.31 -12.20
CA THR A 102 -13.28 -12.62 -11.60
C THR A 102 -12.10 -13.00 -10.72
N PRO A 103 -12.30 -13.88 -9.73
CA PRO A 103 -11.20 -14.35 -8.90
C PRO A 103 -10.14 -15.06 -9.74
N GLU A 104 -8.89 -15.04 -9.25
CA GLU A 104 -7.82 -15.86 -9.82
C GLU A 104 -7.82 -17.23 -9.15
N ALA A 105 -8.07 -18.27 -9.89
CA ALA A 105 -8.30 -19.60 -9.36
C ALA A 105 -7.11 -20.15 -8.56
N TRP A 106 -5.88 -19.90 -9.02
CA TRP A 106 -4.67 -20.35 -8.33
C TRP A 106 -4.53 -19.67 -6.97
N PHE A 107 -4.74 -18.35 -6.88
CA PHE A 107 -4.72 -17.64 -5.61
C PHE A 107 -5.86 -18.06 -4.69
N SER A 108 -7.08 -18.28 -5.23
CA SER A 108 -8.21 -18.75 -4.42
C SER A 108 -7.91 -20.10 -3.75
N GLN A 109 -7.28 -21.04 -4.46
CA GLN A 109 -6.88 -22.33 -3.90
C GLN A 109 -5.76 -22.17 -2.88
N LEU A 110 -4.75 -21.33 -3.16
CA LEU A 110 -3.65 -21.08 -2.25
C LEU A 110 -4.14 -20.41 -0.96
N ASN A 111 -4.94 -19.35 -1.07
CA ASN A 111 -5.42 -18.59 0.08
C ASN A 111 -6.32 -19.44 0.99
N ASN A 112 -7.21 -20.25 0.41
CA ASN A 112 -7.99 -21.22 1.17
C ASN A 112 -7.11 -22.18 2.00
N LYS A 113 -6.03 -22.68 1.41
CA LYS A 113 -5.07 -23.54 2.13
C LYS A 113 -4.36 -22.76 3.23
N LEU A 114 -3.90 -21.55 2.97
CA LEU A 114 -3.20 -20.71 3.95
C LEU A 114 -4.11 -20.32 5.11
N HIS A 115 -5.39 -20.04 4.85
CA HIS A 115 -6.40 -19.79 5.90
C HIS A 115 -6.63 -21.03 6.77
N GLN A 116 -6.72 -22.23 6.18
CA GLN A 116 -6.80 -23.49 6.96
C GLN A 116 -5.58 -23.71 7.86
N GLU A 117 -4.41 -23.19 7.45
CA GLU A 117 -3.21 -23.19 8.26
C GLU A 117 -3.15 -22.04 9.28
N GLY A 118 -4.13 -21.13 9.29
CA GLY A 118 -4.25 -20.01 10.23
C GLY A 118 -3.42 -18.77 9.85
N PHE A 119 -3.02 -18.63 8.58
CA PHE A 119 -2.37 -17.42 8.09
C PHE A 119 -3.37 -16.35 7.67
N ILE A 120 -2.98 -15.10 7.91
CA ILE A 120 -3.51 -13.92 7.24
C ILE A 120 -2.73 -13.78 5.92
N VAL A 121 -3.41 -13.48 4.82
CA VAL A 121 -2.78 -13.40 3.51
C VAL A 121 -2.98 -12.02 2.90
N SER A 122 -1.89 -11.28 2.71
CA SER A 122 -1.88 -9.95 2.10
C SER A 122 -1.40 -10.03 0.65
N ALA A 123 -2.14 -9.42 -0.29
CA ALA A 123 -1.73 -9.28 -1.67
C ALA A 123 -0.86 -8.04 -1.84
N ARG A 124 0.45 -8.19 -2.04
CA ARG A 124 1.31 -7.06 -2.40
C ARG A 124 1.14 -6.72 -3.88
N LEU A 125 0.74 -5.48 -4.14
CA LEU A 125 0.56 -4.94 -5.47
C LEU A 125 1.55 -3.79 -5.72
N VAL A 126 2.51 -3.99 -6.60
CA VAL A 126 3.41 -2.93 -7.09
C VAL A 126 2.60 -2.00 -7.98
N THR A 127 2.26 -0.80 -7.48
CA THR A 127 1.19 0.04 -8.03
C THR A 127 1.61 0.77 -9.31
N PHE A 128 2.43 1.81 -9.19
CA PHE A 128 2.77 2.68 -10.32
C PHE A 128 4.10 2.36 -11.01
N LYS A 129 4.94 1.51 -10.42
CA LYS A 129 6.08 0.92 -11.11
C LYS A 129 5.60 -0.34 -11.83
N ASP A 130 5.29 -0.21 -13.13
CA ASP A 130 4.65 -1.26 -13.91
C ASP A 130 5.19 -1.33 -15.34
N ASP A 131 6.15 -2.22 -15.54
CA ASP A 131 6.75 -2.46 -16.86
C ASP A 131 5.73 -3.01 -17.85
N HIS A 132 4.83 -3.87 -17.40
CA HIS A 132 3.86 -4.56 -18.26
C HIS A 132 2.86 -3.57 -18.86
N LEU A 133 2.24 -2.74 -18.03
CA LEU A 133 1.30 -1.74 -18.51
C LEU A 133 2.00 -0.63 -19.30
N ALA A 134 3.17 -0.15 -18.84
CA ALA A 134 3.91 0.89 -19.54
C ALA A 134 4.39 0.47 -20.94
N LEU A 135 4.71 -0.80 -21.14
CA LEU A 135 5.09 -1.34 -22.46
C LEU A 135 3.88 -1.62 -23.33
N ALA A 136 2.77 -2.12 -22.76
CA ALA A 136 1.54 -2.38 -23.50
C ALA A 136 0.82 -1.09 -23.92
N ARG A 137 0.94 -0.03 -23.11
CA ARG A 137 0.31 1.29 -23.28
C ARG A 137 1.31 2.40 -22.96
N PRO A 138 2.29 2.65 -23.87
CA PRO A 138 3.30 3.70 -23.66
C PRO A 138 2.71 5.08 -23.44
N ASP A 139 1.52 5.36 -23.96
CA ASP A 139 0.76 6.60 -23.74
C ASP A 139 0.34 6.80 -22.28
N LEU A 140 0.20 5.72 -21.48
CA LEU A 140 -0.09 5.77 -20.05
C LEU A 140 1.18 5.81 -19.18
N GLY A 141 2.35 5.66 -19.78
CA GLY A 141 3.62 5.68 -19.07
C GLY A 141 4.07 7.09 -18.68
N VAL A 142 4.84 7.18 -17.59
CA VAL A 142 5.62 8.38 -17.28
C VAL A 142 6.63 8.57 -18.41
N GLN A 143 6.72 9.78 -18.93
CA GLN A 143 7.58 10.16 -20.06
C GLN A 143 8.81 10.93 -19.57
N LEU A 144 9.82 11.03 -20.44
CA LEU A 144 10.93 11.96 -20.27
C LEU A 144 10.68 13.22 -21.12
N LYS A 145 11.06 14.39 -20.63
CA LYS A 145 10.96 15.67 -21.37
C LYS A 145 11.68 15.63 -22.73
N GLY A 146 12.74 14.81 -22.83
CA GLY A 146 13.47 14.58 -24.09
C GLY A 146 12.87 13.50 -24.99
N GLY A 147 11.72 12.92 -24.62
CA GLY A 147 11.04 11.84 -25.33
C GLY A 147 11.37 10.45 -24.77
N GLY A 148 10.46 9.51 -24.99
CA GLY A 148 10.54 8.14 -24.52
C GLY A 148 10.04 7.93 -23.09
N LEU A 149 9.87 6.65 -22.71
CA LEU A 149 9.41 6.26 -21.38
C LEU A 149 10.48 6.53 -20.31
N TYR A 150 10.05 7.08 -19.19
CA TYR A 150 10.88 7.16 -18.00
C TYR A 150 11.23 5.75 -17.49
N HIS A 151 12.44 5.59 -17.00
CA HIS A 151 12.89 4.40 -16.28
C HIS A 151 13.71 4.79 -15.05
N ASP A 152 13.61 3.99 -13.99
CA ASP A 152 14.44 4.14 -12.82
C ASP A 152 15.89 3.65 -13.06
N ARG A 153 16.76 3.71 -12.04
CA ARG A 153 18.17 3.28 -12.15
C ARG A 153 18.35 1.80 -12.53
N LYS A 154 17.34 0.97 -12.29
CA LYS A 154 17.34 -0.47 -12.61
C LYS A 154 16.63 -0.78 -13.93
N GLY A 155 16.20 0.23 -14.66
CA GLY A 155 15.50 0.09 -15.94
C GLY A 155 13.99 -0.10 -15.82
N GLY A 156 13.44 -0.15 -14.58
CA GLY A 156 12.01 -0.32 -14.33
C GLY A 156 11.19 0.88 -14.80
N LYS A 157 10.11 0.61 -15.54
CA LYS A 157 9.22 1.63 -16.09
C LYS A 157 8.08 1.93 -15.14
N TRP A 158 7.51 3.12 -15.31
CA TRP A 158 6.45 3.64 -14.46
C TRP A 158 5.29 4.11 -15.30
N VAL A 159 4.08 3.94 -14.77
CA VAL A 159 2.85 4.47 -15.33
C VAL A 159 2.44 5.75 -14.61
N ASP A 160 1.72 6.63 -15.30
CA ASP A 160 1.37 7.96 -14.79
C ASP A 160 0.27 7.88 -13.71
N PRO A 161 0.55 8.25 -12.44
CA PRO A 161 -0.46 8.19 -11.38
C PRO A 161 -1.62 9.19 -11.57
N TYR A 162 -1.47 10.19 -12.43
CA TYR A 162 -2.54 11.12 -12.77
C TYR A 162 -3.56 10.54 -13.75
N ALA A 163 -3.20 9.49 -14.51
CA ALA A 163 -4.07 8.88 -15.49
C ALA A 163 -5.24 8.11 -14.84
N ASP A 164 -6.47 8.48 -15.15
CA ASP A 164 -7.67 7.82 -14.62
C ASP A 164 -7.71 6.33 -15.01
N GLU A 165 -7.27 5.98 -16.23
CA GLU A 165 -7.19 4.58 -16.69
C GLU A 165 -6.17 3.76 -15.91
N VAL A 166 -5.02 4.34 -15.53
CA VAL A 166 -4.00 3.69 -14.68
C VAL A 166 -4.54 3.42 -13.29
N ARG A 167 -5.28 4.37 -12.72
CA ARG A 167 -5.91 4.21 -11.42
C ARG A 167 -6.96 3.11 -11.45
N LEU A 168 -7.88 3.16 -12.41
CA LEU A 168 -8.90 2.13 -12.61
C LEU A 168 -8.30 0.75 -12.80
N TYR A 169 -7.22 0.62 -13.58
CA TYR A 169 -6.50 -0.63 -13.75
C TYR A 169 -6.03 -1.22 -12.42
N ASN A 170 -5.39 -0.42 -11.56
CA ASN A 170 -4.92 -0.88 -10.25
C ASN A 170 -6.08 -1.17 -9.28
N GLU A 171 -7.18 -0.41 -9.34
CA GLU A 171 -8.40 -0.69 -8.58
C GLU A 171 -9.01 -2.05 -8.95
N LEU A 172 -9.07 -2.37 -10.24
CA LEU A 172 -9.61 -3.65 -10.72
C LEU A 172 -8.70 -4.83 -10.34
N ILE A 173 -7.37 -4.64 -10.32
CA ILE A 173 -6.44 -5.66 -9.81
C ILE A 173 -6.68 -5.90 -8.31
N ALA A 174 -6.87 -4.84 -7.54
CA ALA A 174 -7.15 -4.92 -6.12
C ALA A 174 -8.49 -5.63 -5.82
N GLU A 175 -9.54 -5.31 -6.59
CA GLU A 175 -10.81 -6.03 -6.49
C GLU A 175 -10.66 -7.51 -6.86
N ARG A 176 -9.87 -7.83 -7.87
CA ARG A 176 -9.56 -9.20 -8.24
C ARG A 176 -8.82 -9.96 -7.14
N ALA A 177 -7.91 -9.27 -6.39
CA ALA A 177 -7.27 -9.83 -5.20
C ALA A 177 -8.30 -10.15 -4.11
N ALA A 178 -9.21 -9.22 -3.81
CA ALA A 178 -10.29 -9.42 -2.85
C ALA A 178 -11.15 -10.65 -3.18
N LEU A 179 -11.59 -10.76 -4.44
CA LEU A 179 -12.37 -11.90 -4.92
C LEU A 179 -11.57 -13.22 -4.88
N SER A 180 -10.24 -13.15 -4.93
CA SER A 180 -9.36 -14.32 -4.85
C SER A 180 -9.07 -14.78 -3.41
N GLY A 181 -9.72 -14.17 -2.41
CA GLY A 181 -9.65 -14.59 -1.01
C GLY A 181 -8.44 -14.06 -0.24
N PHE A 182 -7.83 -12.96 -0.66
CA PHE A 182 -6.89 -12.24 0.19
C PHE A 182 -7.62 -11.50 1.31
N ASP A 183 -6.99 -11.37 2.48
CA ASP A 183 -7.52 -10.63 3.63
C ASP A 183 -7.21 -9.13 3.55
N GLU A 184 -6.16 -8.78 2.82
CA GLU A 184 -5.62 -7.43 2.70
C GLU A 184 -5.02 -7.22 1.31
N VAL A 185 -5.09 -5.98 0.83
CA VAL A 185 -4.32 -5.53 -0.33
C VAL A 185 -3.33 -4.47 0.12
N GLN A 186 -2.04 -4.76 -0.08
CA GLN A 186 -0.92 -3.91 0.28
C GLN A 186 -0.30 -3.28 -0.97
N PHE A 187 -0.46 -1.96 -1.09
CA PHE A 187 0.03 -1.19 -2.23
C PHE A 187 1.46 -0.72 -1.98
N ASP A 188 2.41 -1.30 -2.71
CA ASP A 188 3.78 -0.82 -2.78
C ASP A 188 3.99 0.03 -4.04
N TYR A 189 5.05 0.85 -4.07
CA TYR A 189 5.29 1.84 -5.14
C TYR A 189 4.06 2.74 -5.40
N ILE A 190 3.28 3.00 -4.36
CA ILE A 190 2.16 3.95 -4.37
C ILE A 190 2.69 5.37 -4.19
N ARG A 191 3.46 5.80 -5.16
CA ARG A 191 4.19 7.07 -5.17
C ARG A 191 4.60 7.45 -6.58
N PHE A 192 5.05 8.66 -6.72
CA PHE A 192 5.74 9.11 -7.93
C PHE A 192 7.19 8.62 -7.97
N PRO A 193 7.81 8.47 -9.16
CA PRO A 193 9.21 8.14 -9.28
C PRO A 193 10.10 9.21 -8.64
N ALA A 194 11.12 8.77 -7.90
CA ALA A 194 12.07 9.66 -7.20
C ALA A 194 13.53 9.32 -7.49
N GLU A 195 13.80 8.37 -8.39
CA GLU A 195 15.11 7.83 -8.67
C GLU A 195 15.54 8.10 -10.12
N GLY A 196 16.84 7.99 -10.41
CA GLY A 196 17.34 8.15 -11.77
C GLY A 196 17.03 9.54 -12.36
N LEU A 197 16.38 9.56 -13.50
CA LEU A 197 16.02 10.78 -14.24
C LEU A 197 14.68 11.41 -13.78
N ALA A 198 14.29 11.22 -12.52
CA ALA A 198 13.00 11.71 -12.01
C ALA A 198 12.78 13.23 -12.17
N ARG A 199 13.86 14.03 -12.24
CA ARG A 199 13.79 15.48 -12.50
C ARG A 199 13.35 15.81 -13.93
N ASP A 200 13.58 14.88 -14.86
CA ASP A 200 13.19 14.99 -16.26
C ASP A 200 11.89 14.25 -16.56
N ALA A 201 11.26 13.67 -15.53
CA ALA A 201 9.98 13.01 -15.67
C ALA A 201 8.89 14.02 -16.08
N TYR A 202 8.09 13.58 -17.03
CA TYR A 202 6.92 14.31 -17.54
C TYR A 202 5.68 13.41 -17.40
N TYR A 203 4.61 13.98 -16.92
CA TYR A 203 3.35 13.29 -16.65
C TYR A 203 2.30 13.74 -17.66
N PRO A 204 1.99 12.95 -18.70
CA PRO A 204 1.05 13.36 -19.76
C PRO A 204 -0.36 13.67 -19.26
N PHE A 205 -0.76 13.10 -18.12
CA PHE A 205 -2.10 13.26 -17.53
C PHE A 205 -2.13 14.22 -16.33
N GLU A 206 -1.03 14.94 -16.07
CA GLU A 206 -1.00 15.94 -15.00
C GLU A 206 -2.07 17.01 -15.23
N LYS A 207 -2.96 17.17 -14.25
CA LYS A 207 -4.05 18.14 -14.29
C LYS A 207 -3.61 19.41 -13.55
N LYS A 208 -3.82 20.58 -14.16
CA LYS A 208 -3.52 21.87 -13.53
C LYS A 208 -4.22 21.99 -12.17
N GLY A 209 -3.45 22.27 -11.13
CA GLY A 209 -3.96 22.45 -9.76
C GLY A 209 -4.14 21.17 -8.98
N VAL A 210 -3.81 20.00 -9.53
CA VAL A 210 -3.81 18.73 -8.81
C VAL A 210 -2.37 18.36 -8.43
N SER A 211 -2.07 18.36 -7.15
CA SER A 211 -0.76 17.96 -6.63
C SER A 211 -0.56 16.44 -6.70
N LYS A 212 0.69 15.98 -6.60
CA LYS A 212 1.01 14.55 -6.50
C LYS A 212 0.33 13.89 -5.29
N VAL A 213 0.27 14.60 -4.16
CA VAL A 213 -0.43 14.15 -2.95
C VAL A 213 -1.92 13.92 -3.21
N GLU A 214 -2.57 14.85 -3.91
CA GLU A 214 -4.00 14.70 -4.26
C GLU A 214 -4.24 13.56 -5.24
N ALA A 215 -3.34 13.33 -6.20
CA ALA A 215 -3.42 12.21 -7.13
C ALA A 215 -3.36 10.86 -6.38
N ILE A 216 -2.41 10.70 -5.45
CA ILE A 216 -2.29 9.48 -4.64
C ILE A 216 -3.52 9.30 -3.73
N ASN A 217 -3.97 10.36 -3.04
CA ASN A 217 -5.11 10.25 -2.13
C ASN A 217 -6.42 9.95 -2.87
N SER A 218 -6.63 10.53 -4.06
CA SER A 218 -7.82 10.21 -4.86
C SER A 218 -7.85 8.75 -5.33
N PHE A 219 -6.69 8.16 -5.62
CA PHE A 219 -6.59 6.73 -5.90
C PHE A 219 -6.92 5.89 -4.65
N LEU A 220 -6.36 6.23 -3.49
CA LEU A 220 -6.63 5.51 -2.23
C LEU A 220 -8.10 5.58 -1.83
N GLU A 221 -8.75 6.74 -2.00
CA GLU A 221 -10.18 6.89 -1.76
C GLU A 221 -11.03 5.96 -2.64
N ALA A 222 -10.70 5.87 -3.93
CA ALA A 222 -11.40 4.99 -4.87
C ALA A 222 -11.20 3.50 -4.50
N VAL A 223 -9.96 3.13 -4.17
CA VAL A 223 -9.60 1.78 -3.71
C VAL A 223 -10.33 1.41 -2.43
N GLN A 224 -10.33 2.29 -1.41
CA GLN A 224 -11.02 2.05 -0.16
C GLN A 224 -12.51 1.77 -0.39
N LYS A 225 -13.19 2.63 -1.15
CA LYS A 225 -14.60 2.45 -1.51
C LYS A 225 -14.86 1.11 -2.23
N ARG A 226 -13.90 0.65 -3.04
CA ARG A 226 -14.01 -0.60 -3.79
C ARG A 226 -13.78 -1.82 -2.91
N LEU A 227 -12.76 -1.81 -2.05
CA LEU A 227 -12.33 -2.97 -1.26
C LEU A 227 -13.16 -3.18 0.02
N HIS A 228 -13.59 -2.12 0.68
CA HIS A 228 -14.39 -2.23 1.91
C HIS A 228 -15.74 -2.94 1.67
N LYS A 229 -16.27 -2.96 0.43
CA LYS A 229 -17.44 -3.79 0.07
C LYS A 229 -17.21 -5.28 0.31
N TYR A 230 -15.96 -5.73 0.27
CA TYR A 230 -15.55 -7.12 0.47
C TYR A 230 -14.96 -7.37 1.86
N ASN A 231 -14.98 -6.35 2.75
CA ASN A 231 -14.34 -6.39 4.08
C ASN A 231 -12.83 -6.69 4.00
N ILE A 232 -12.15 -6.11 3.02
CA ILE A 232 -10.72 -6.25 2.76
C ILE A 232 -9.99 -4.99 3.25
N SER A 233 -8.90 -5.19 3.99
CA SER A 233 -8.05 -4.09 4.47
C SER A 233 -7.25 -3.45 3.33
N VAL A 234 -7.13 -2.14 3.36
CA VAL A 234 -6.26 -1.34 2.49
C VAL A 234 -4.98 -1.01 3.24
N ALA A 235 -3.88 -1.60 2.81
CA ALA A 235 -2.55 -1.34 3.36
C ALA A 235 -1.66 -0.60 2.35
N VAL A 236 -0.74 0.21 2.83
CA VAL A 236 0.24 0.92 1.99
C VAL A 236 1.65 0.77 2.49
N ASP A 237 2.58 0.52 1.58
CA ASP A 237 4.02 0.59 1.84
C ASP A 237 4.51 2.01 1.59
N ILE A 238 5.21 2.58 2.55
CA ILE A 238 5.83 3.89 2.41
C ILE A 238 7.32 3.81 2.67
N PHE A 239 8.09 4.73 2.10
CA PHE A 239 9.49 4.83 2.45
C PHE A 239 9.66 5.15 3.95
N GLY A 240 10.60 4.46 4.62
CA GLY A 240 10.88 4.70 6.03
C GLY A 240 11.19 6.17 6.34
N ILE A 241 11.90 6.85 5.44
CA ILE A 241 12.22 8.28 5.57
C ILE A 241 10.98 9.17 5.62
N THR A 242 9.84 8.71 5.11
CA THR A 242 8.57 9.48 5.15
C THR A 242 8.12 9.78 6.60
N ALA A 243 8.51 8.94 7.57
CA ALA A 243 8.24 9.20 9.00
C ALA A 243 8.97 10.45 9.54
N TRP A 244 10.07 10.88 8.92
CA TRP A 244 10.78 12.13 9.28
C TRP A 244 10.16 13.37 8.65
N GLN A 245 9.16 13.24 7.77
CA GLN A 245 8.31 14.30 7.22
C GLN A 245 9.04 15.50 6.60
N SER A 246 10.06 15.26 5.77
CA SER A 246 10.55 16.31 4.90
C SER A 246 9.45 16.75 3.93
N LYS A 247 9.12 18.06 3.90
CA LYS A 247 8.18 18.61 2.93
C LYS A 247 8.57 18.28 1.49
N TYR A 248 9.88 18.29 1.22
CA TYR A 248 10.43 17.94 -0.08
C TYR A 248 10.09 16.49 -0.48
N ASP A 249 10.25 15.53 0.44
CA ASP A 249 9.95 14.12 0.17
C ASP A 249 8.46 13.90 -0.03
N ILE A 250 7.63 14.53 0.80
CA ILE A 250 6.16 14.47 0.67
C ILE A 250 5.70 14.96 -0.71
N GLU A 251 6.18 16.15 -1.13
CA GLU A 251 5.79 16.76 -2.41
C GLU A 251 6.33 15.96 -3.60
N ASN A 252 7.54 15.42 -3.53
CA ASN A 252 8.13 14.66 -4.63
C ASN A 252 7.54 13.26 -4.79
N LEU A 253 7.28 12.57 -3.67
CA LEU A 253 6.73 11.22 -3.68
C LEU A 253 5.21 11.22 -3.83
N GLY A 254 4.54 12.26 -3.39
CA GLY A 254 3.09 12.30 -3.24
C GLY A 254 2.60 11.54 -2.00
N GLN A 255 3.50 11.14 -1.09
CA GLN A 255 3.19 10.39 0.13
C GLN A 255 3.08 11.32 1.34
N ASP A 256 1.91 11.88 1.57
CA ASP A 256 1.55 12.62 2.78
C ASP A 256 0.79 11.66 3.72
N LEU A 257 1.49 11.09 4.70
CA LEU A 257 0.94 10.04 5.55
C LEU A 257 -0.32 10.47 6.30
N LYS A 258 -0.37 11.72 6.81
CA LYS A 258 -1.55 12.23 7.52
C LYS A 258 -2.78 12.32 6.61
N LYS A 259 -2.59 12.66 5.34
CA LYS A 259 -3.69 12.70 4.37
C LYS A 259 -4.08 11.31 3.87
N MET A 260 -3.09 10.41 3.68
CA MET A 260 -3.33 9.02 3.28
C MET A 260 -4.12 8.25 4.35
N ALA A 261 -3.90 8.55 5.63
CA ALA A 261 -4.54 7.89 6.77
C ALA A 261 -6.08 7.85 6.73
N LYS A 262 -6.69 8.80 6.02
CA LYS A 262 -8.15 8.85 5.84
C LYS A 262 -8.69 7.69 4.98
N PHE A 263 -7.84 7.10 4.16
CA PHE A 263 -8.23 6.16 3.10
C PHE A 263 -7.58 4.79 3.26
N ILE A 264 -6.83 4.55 4.33
CA ILE A 264 -6.11 3.31 4.59
C ILE A 264 -6.45 2.73 5.96
N ASP A 265 -6.33 1.43 6.10
CA ASP A 265 -6.50 0.70 7.36
C ASP A 265 -5.14 0.38 8.01
N VAL A 266 -4.10 0.20 7.18
CA VAL A 266 -2.76 -0.20 7.59
C VAL A 266 -1.71 0.64 6.87
N VAL A 267 -0.69 1.07 7.61
CA VAL A 267 0.54 1.62 7.05
C VAL A 267 1.72 0.72 7.39
N SER A 268 2.53 0.41 6.38
CA SER A 268 3.74 -0.41 6.51
C SER A 268 4.98 0.39 6.10
N PRO A 269 5.56 1.18 7.02
CA PRO A 269 6.77 1.92 6.74
C PRO A 269 7.96 0.97 6.59
N MET A 270 8.78 1.17 5.55
CA MET A 270 9.95 0.35 5.26
C MET A 270 11.18 0.85 6.06
N PHE A 271 11.23 0.49 7.35
CA PHE A 271 12.33 0.89 8.25
C PHE A 271 13.54 -0.05 8.07
N TYR A 272 14.12 -0.06 6.86
CA TYR A 272 15.35 -0.77 6.59
C TYR A 272 16.55 0.14 6.93
N PRO A 273 17.32 -0.09 8.00
CA PRO A 273 18.39 0.83 8.39
C PRO A 273 19.42 1.04 7.28
N SER A 274 19.68 0.01 6.49
CA SER A 274 20.61 0.07 5.35
C SER A 274 20.13 0.97 4.20
N HIS A 275 18.85 1.37 4.14
CA HIS A 275 18.30 2.23 3.09
C HIS A 275 18.41 3.72 3.39
N PHE A 276 18.68 4.08 4.65
CA PHE A 276 19.05 5.45 4.98
C PHE A 276 20.47 5.75 4.47
N HIS A 277 20.71 6.96 4.00
CA HIS A 277 22.05 7.34 3.49
C HIS A 277 23.07 7.48 4.63
N TYR A 278 24.34 7.34 4.32
CA TYR A 278 25.42 7.61 5.27
C TYR A 278 25.31 9.03 5.84
N GLY A 279 25.53 9.18 7.13
CA GLY A 279 25.37 10.46 7.84
C GLY A 279 23.93 10.83 8.19
N TYR A 280 22.94 9.99 7.84
CA TYR A 280 21.53 10.28 8.14
C TYR A 280 21.29 10.30 9.65
N ASP A 281 20.62 11.37 10.12
CA ASP A 281 20.25 11.59 11.52
C ASP A 281 21.47 11.50 12.49
N GLY A 282 22.68 11.87 11.98
CA GLY A 282 23.95 11.87 12.73
C GLY A 282 24.68 10.52 12.77
N PHE A 283 24.18 9.48 12.08
CA PHE A 283 24.81 8.16 12.05
C PHE A 283 25.66 7.96 10.79
N ASP A 284 26.97 7.74 10.95
CA ASP A 284 27.87 7.48 9.81
C ASP A 284 27.37 6.33 8.94
N ASN A 285 27.00 5.20 9.55
CA ASN A 285 26.39 4.07 8.87
C ASN A 285 25.07 3.67 9.55
N PRO A 286 23.92 4.17 9.11
CA PRO A 286 22.61 3.81 9.66
C PRO A 286 22.37 2.29 9.74
N GLY A 287 22.89 1.52 8.78
CA GLY A 287 22.79 0.07 8.76
C GLY A 287 23.38 -0.65 9.99
N ALA A 288 24.20 0.01 10.79
CA ALA A 288 24.72 -0.53 12.05
C ALA A 288 23.78 -0.33 13.26
N TYR A 289 22.71 0.45 13.12
CA TYR A 289 21.84 0.88 14.23
C TYR A 289 20.37 0.47 14.02
N PRO A 290 20.07 -0.85 13.94
CA PRO A 290 18.74 -1.35 13.63
C PRO A 290 17.68 -0.94 14.64
N TYR A 291 18.04 -0.93 15.94
CA TYR A 291 17.11 -0.51 16.99
C TYR A 291 16.67 0.94 16.81
N TYR A 292 17.62 1.85 16.61
CA TYR A 292 17.34 3.29 16.53
C TYR A 292 16.36 3.60 15.38
N PHE A 293 16.66 3.13 14.16
CA PHE A 293 15.88 3.48 12.99
C PHE A 293 14.46 2.90 13.01
N VAL A 294 14.29 1.71 13.60
CA VAL A 294 12.94 1.12 13.74
C VAL A 294 12.18 1.79 14.87
N ASN A 295 12.79 1.99 16.05
CA ASN A 295 12.14 2.60 17.20
C ASN A 295 11.70 4.04 16.88
N THR A 296 12.66 4.90 16.49
CA THR A 296 12.39 6.29 16.14
C THR A 296 11.40 6.42 14.97
N GLY A 297 11.52 5.55 13.95
CA GLY A 297 10.59 5.54 12.83
C GLY A 297 9.15 5.22 13.25
N VAL A 298 8.97 4.23 14.13
CA VAL A 298 7.65 3.88 14.68
C VAL A 298 7.09 5.02 15.55
N GLU A 299 7.89 5.60 16.43
CA GLU A 299 7.47 6.71 17.30
C GLU A 299 7.01 7.92 16.47
N LYS A 300 7.79 8.32 15.46
CA LYS A 300 7.42 9.40 14.54
C LYS A 300 6.15 9.08 13.74
N THR A 301 5.99 7.85 13.29
CA THR A 301 4.77 7.42 12.59
C THR A 301 3.55 7.52 13.49
N LYS A 302 3.66 7.11 14.77
CA LYS A 302 2.59 7.24 15.76
C LYS A 302 2.24 8.70 16.03
N GLU A 303 3.22 9.58 16.11
CA GLU A 303 2.99 11.01 16.29
C GLU A 303 2.19 11.60 15.13
N ILE A 304 2.54 11.26 13.88
CA ILE A 304 1.82 11.71 12.69
C ILE A 304 0.37 11.22 12.68
N LEU A 305 0.14 9.99 13.15
CA LEU A 305 -1.13 9.28 13.13
C LEU A 305 -1.88 9.33 14.45
N SER A 306 -1.50 10.22 15.38
CA SER A 306 -2.05 10.26 16.75
C SER A 306 -3.58 10.31 16.82
N ASP A 307 -4.22 10.95 15.84
CA ASP A 307 -5.67 11.15 15.76
C ASP A 307 -6.36 10.21 14.76
N GLU A 308 -5.60 9.25 14.18
CA GLU A 308 -6.08 8.40 13.10
C GLU A 308 -6.15 6.92 13.53
N ALA A 309 -7.21 6.25 13.13
CA ALA A 309 -7.40 4.83 13.44
C ALA A 309 -6.75 3.93 12.36
N VAL A 310 -5.42 4.05 12.22
CA VAL A 310 -4.60 3.28 11.26
C VAL A 310 -3.65 2.36 12.01
N SER A 311 -3.57 1.10 11.60
CA SER A 311 -2.58 0.15 12.13
C SER A 311 -1.21 0.45 11.58
N ILE A 312 -0.18 0.41 12.45
CA ILE A 312 1.21 0.49 12.03
C ILE A 312 1.80 -0.93 12.02
N VAL A 313 2.25 -1.38 10.86
CA VAL A 313 2.86 -2.70 10.64
C VAL A 313 4.19 -2.51 9.91
N PRO A 314 5.28 -2.13 10.61
CA PRO A 314 6.54 -1.78 9.97
C PRO A 314 7.18 -2.97 9.27
N TRP A 315 7.76 -2.73 8.09
CA TRP A 315 8.71 -3.60 7.46
C TRP A 315 10.07 -3.49 8.14
N ILE A 316 10.61 -4.61 8.59
CA ILE A 316 11.96 -4.70 9.15
C ILE A 316 12.91 -5.43 8.19
N GLN A 317 14.20 -5.14 8.31
CA GLN A 317 15.23 -5.65 7.41
C GLN A 317 15.62 -7.08 7.77
N GLY A 318 15.28 -8.04 6.90
CA GLY A 318 15.64 -9.46 7.02
C GLY A 318 16.78 -9.88 6.06
N PHE A 319 17.64 -8.96 5.63
CA PHE A 319 18.72 -9.20 4.66
C PHE A 319 19.99 -8.44 5.02
N ASN A 320 21.14 -8.98 4.63
CA ASN A 320 22.43 -8.33 4.90
C ASN A 320 22.77 -7.34 3.77
N MET A 321 22.69 -6.05 4.08
CA MET A 321 23.15 -4.95 3.23
C MET A 321 23.61 -3.79 4.09
N ARG A 322 24.88 -3.37 3.97
CA ARG A 322 25.49 -2.31 4.80
C ARG A 322 25.27 -2.48 6.32
N SER A 323 25.09 -3.69 6.78
CA SER A 323 24.76 -4.04 8.16
C SER A 323 25.91 -4.90 8.73
N PRO A 324 26.96 -4.28 9.30
CA PRO A 324 28.18 -4.99 9.73
C PRO A 324 27.91 -6.01 10.84
N ASN A 325 26.84 -5.83 11.60
CA ASN A 325 26.40 -6.68 12.71
C ASN A 325 25.18 -7.55 12.34
N PHE A 326 24.94 -7.79 11.04
CA PHE A 326 23.80 -8.61 10.62
C PHE A 326 23.84 -10.03 11.18
N GLY A 327 22.78 -10.47 11.77
CA GLY A 327 22.61 -11.78 12.40
C GLY A 327 21.29 -11.86 13.18
N PRO A 328 21.06 -12.94 13.94
CA PRO A 328 19.85 -13.07 14.75
C PRO A 328 19.61 -11.90 15.72
N GLY A 329 20.67 -11.36 16.34
CA GLY A 329 20.59 -10.18 17.21
C GLY A 329 20.08 -8.95 16.48
N TYR A 330 20.50 -8.74 15.22
CA TYR A 330 20.05 -7.63 14.38
C TYR A 330 18.53 -7.67 14.13
N ILE A 331 17.97 -8.87 13.93
CA ILE A 331 16.52 -9.07 13.79
C ILE A 331 15.81 -8.81 15.11
N LEU A 332 16.34 -9.34 16.23
CA LEU A 332 15.75 -9.14 17.56
C LEU A 332 15.75 -7.67 17.98
N ASP A 333 16.81 -6.91 17.67
CA ASP A 333 16.88 -5.48 17.95
C ASP A 333 15.77 -4.71 17.24
N GLN A 334 15.45 -5.05 15.99
CA GLN A 334 14.37 -4.42 15.24
C GLN A 334 12.98 -4.78 15.81
N VAL A 335 12.77 -6.05 16.15
CA VAL A 335 11.52 -6.52 16.78
C VAL A 335 11.33 -5.86 18.15
N LYS A 336 12.40 -5.80 18.94
CA LYS A 336 12.40 -5.12 20.25
C LYS A 336 12.10 -3.62 20.08
N ALA A 337 12.73 -2.97 19.11
CA ALA A 337 12.53 -1.55 18.82
C ALA A 337 11.06 -1.21 18.50
N ALA A 338 10.41 -1.99 17.63
CA ALA A 338 8.99 -1.80 17.34
C ALA A 338 8.13 -1.99 18.59
N LYS A 339 8.42 -3.03 19.39
CA LYS A 339 7.70 -3.33 20.62
C LYS A 339 7.86 -2.21 21.68
N ASP A 340 9.07 -1.73 21.89
CA ASP A 340 9.37 -0.66 22.85
C ASP A 340 8.68 0.66 22.45
N ALA A 341 8.52 0.91 21.13
CA ALA A 341 7.71 2.00 20.60
C ALA A 341 6.18 1.73 20.65
N GLY A 342 5.76 0.61 21.24
CA GLY A 342 4.35 0.26 21.46
C GLY A 342 3.64 -0.44 20.30
N VAL A 343 4.38 -0.94 19.30
CA VAL A 343 3.83 -1.69 18.16
C VAL A 343 4.27 -3.15 18.21
N GLN A 344 3.31 -4.07 18.28
CA GLN A 344 3.58 -5.52 18.32
C GLN A 344 3.64 -6.16 16.93
N ASN A 345 3.18 -5.44 15.92
CA ASN A 345 3.10 -5.86 14.53
C ASN A 345 4.45 -5.61 13.83
N TYR A 346 4.81 -6.48 12.89
CA TYR A 346 5.94 -6.27 11.98
C TYR A 346 5.91 -7.25 10.82
N LEU A 347 6.51 -6.87 9.71
CA LEU A 347 6.75 -7.71 8.55
C LEU A 347 8.25 -7.77 8.27
N VAL A 348 8.76 -8.95 7.91
CA VAL A 348 10.18 -9.13 7.60
C VAL A 348 10.36 -9.18 6.08
N TRP A 349 11.15 -8.25 5.57
CA TRP A 349 11.48 -8.21 4.15
C TRP A 349 12.78 -8.95 3.86
N ASN A 350 12.72 -9.89 2.92
CA ASN A 350 13.88 -10.47 2.26
C ASN A 350 13.51 -10.81 0.81
N ALA A 351 14.06 -10.08 -0.15
CA ALA A 351 13.72 -10.24 -1.57
C ALA A 351 14.07 -11.63 -2.13
N GLY A 352 15.06 -12.32 -1.53
CA GLY A 352 15.42 -13.70 -1.90
C GLY A 352 14.62 -14.76 -1.19
N ASN A 353 13.72 -14.40 -0.27
CA ASN A 353 12.97 -15.31 0.62
C ASN A 353 13.88 -16.24 1.45
N VAL A 354 15.05 -15.74 1.88
CA VAL A 354 16.01 -16.45 2.73
C VAL A 354 15.78 -16.00 4.18
N TYR A 355 15.18 -16.86 5.00
CA TYR A 355 14.72 -16.51 6.34
C TYR A 355 15.42 -17.26 7.47
N ASP A 356 16.54 -17.97 7.21
CA ASP A 356 17.25 -18.75 8.23
C ASP A 356 17.64 -17.91 9.46
N THR A 357 18.24 -16.71 9.20
CA THR A 357 18.61 -15.76 10.27
C THR A 357 17.38 -15.27 11.04
N THR A 358 16.28 -14.99 10.33
CA THR A 358 15.02 -14.56 10.94
C THR A 358 14.44 -15.68 11.83
N PHE A 359 14.42 -16.90 11.33
CA PHE A 359 13.91 -18.05 12.10
C PHE A 359 14.79 -18.38 13.30
N GLN A 360 16.12 -18.25 13.17
CA GLN A 360 17.03 -18.38 14.32
C GLN A 360 16.76 -17.33 15.40
N ALA A 361 16.50 -16.08 15.00
CA ALA A 361 16.19 -15.00 15.93
C ALA A 361 14.84 -15.21 16.66
N LEU A 362 13.81 -15.64 15.93
CA LEU A 362 12.43 -15.71 16.44
C LEU A 362 12.07 -17.08 17.05
N LYS A 363 12.97 -18.06 17.00
CA LYS A 363 12.76 -19.37 17.59
C LYS A 363 12.62 -19.26 19.10
N LYS A 364 11.50 -19.76 19.63
CA LYS A 364 11.23 -19.82 21.07
C LYS A 364 11.97 -20.96 21.73
#